data_8595943d34bd015231f502068b70643e
#
_entry.id   8595943d34bd015231f502068b70643e
#
_cell.length_a   1.000
_cell.length_b   1.000
_cell.length_c   1.000
_cell.angle_alpha   90.00
_cell.angle_beta   90.00
_cell.angle_gamma   90.00
#
_symmetry.space_group_name_H-M   'P 1'
#
loop_
_entity.id
_entity.type
_entity.pdbx_description
1 polymer ?
#
loop_
_entity_poly.entity_id
_entity_poly.type
_entity_poly.pdbx_seq_one_letter_code
_entity_poly.pdbx_strand_id
1 'polypeptide(L)'
;MRTLLVRRNLIPEDFVNEDTSMIALEREITGIIDNCDSQAEVPDAILERVFHLIQIWGGVSGRGIYVRQPFEWTAFGPVYRNLINICRNVGVVDDNSCREVYAAIKTFLDGLRAISYKGLGVAFTTKHVHFWTHKNLPDNMLPIYDSTFARYITEEGDYATLPHLLQFWSAMRRKAEIEGIGLTKLERRLFVYYPKQKKR
;
A
#
# COMPACT_ATOMS: atom_id res chain seq x y z
N MET A 1 4.72 15.86 11.93
CA MET A 1 4.17 15.69 10.57
C MET A 1 2.64 15.69 10.58
N ARG A 2 1.99 14.89 11.43
CA ARG A 2 0.53 14.83 11.64
C ARG A 2 -0.10 16.19 11.91
N THR A 3 0.42 16.89 12.93
CA THR A 3 -0.06 18.23 13.30
C THR A 3 -0.04 19.19 12.10
N LEU A 4 0.91 19.03 11.17
CA LEU A 4 0.96 19.86 9.97
C LEU A 4 -0.14 19.49 8.97
N LEU A 5 -0.44 18.20 8.79
CA LEU A 5 -1.47 17.74 7.86
C LEU A 5 -2.86 18.11 8.37
N VAL A 6 -3.13 17.93 9.67
CA VAL A 6 -4.38 18.34 10.31
C VAL A 6 -4.55 19.86 10.26
N ARG A 7 -3.52 20.64 10.64
CA ARG A 7 -3.57 22.12 10.60
C ARG A 7 -3.83 22.68 9.20
N ARG A 8 -3.57 21.92 8.15
CA ARG A 8 -3.88 22.30 6.76
C ARG A 8 -5.20 21.74 6.26
N ASN A 9 -6.01 21.14 7.14
CA ASN A 9 -7.25 20.44 6.77
C ASN A 9 -7.04 19.41 5.63
N LEU A 10 -5.84 18.81 5.59
CA LEU A 10 -5.49 17.84 4.54
C LEU A 10 -5.92 16.42 4.89
N ILE A 11 -6.10 16.15 6.19
CA ILE A 11 -6.72 14.93 6.71
C ILE A 11 -7.68 15.32 7.84
N PRO A 12 -8.82 14.64 7.96
CA PRO A 12 -9.76 14.86 9.05
C PRO A 12 -9.11 14.60 10.42
N GLU A 13 -9.45 15.40 11.43
CA GLU A 13 -8.91 15.25 12.80
C GLU A 13 -9.19 13.88 13.40
N ASP A 14 -10.34 13.30 13.08
CA ASP A 14 -10.80 11.98 13.57
C ASP A 14 -9.85 10.84 13.20
N PHE A 15 -9.01 11.02 12.18
CA PHE A 15 -8.00 10.04 11.74
C PHE A 15 -6.66 10.18 12.45
N VAL A 16 -6.52 11.12 13.38
CA VAL A 16 -5.26 11.44 14.05
C VAL A 16 -5.36 11.15 15.54
N ASN A 17 -5.10 9.90 15.93
CA ASN A 17 -4.93 9.54 17.33
C ASN A 17 -3.53 9.89 17.84
N GLU A 18 -3.41 10.23 19.15
CA GLU A 18 -2.14 10.63 19.77
C GLU A 18 -1.13 9.48 19.84
N ASP A 19 -1.58 8.23 20.00
CA ASP A 19 -0.72 7.05 20.04
C ASP A 19 -0.68 6.36 18.67
N THR A 20 0.22 6.82 17.83
CA THR A 20 0.40 6.28 16.48
C THR A 20 1.78 5.75 16.25
N SER A 21 2.19 4.80 17.05
CA SER A 21 3.26 3.91 16.64
C SER A 21 2.85 3.22 15.32
N MET A 22 3.83 2.93 14.46
CA MET A 22 3.59 2.20 13.20
C MET A 22 2.84 0.87 13.45
N ILE A 23 3.11 0.23 14.59
CA ILE A 23 2.46 -1.03 14.99
C ILE A 23 0.98 -0.80 15.35
N ALA A 24 0.65 0.28 16.06
CA ALA A 24 -0.73 0.59 16.41
C ALA A 24 -1.57 0.89 15.16
N LEU A 25 -1.02 1.68 14.23
CA LEU A 25 -1.67 1.95 12.94
C LEU A 25 -1.87 0.68 12.11
N GLU A 26 -0.86 -0.20 12.04
CA GLU A 26 -0.97 -1.48 11.32
C GLU A 26 -2.09 -2.33 11.92
N ARG A 27 -2.17 -2.45 13.23
CA ARG A 27 -3.25 -3.19 13.92
C ARG A 27 -4.62 -2.57 13.68
N GLU A 28 -4.73 -1.26 13.69
CA GLU A 28 -5.98 -0.57 13.41
C GLU A 28 -6.43 -0.82 11.98
N ILE A 29 -5.53 -0.67 10.99
CA ILE A 29 -5.81 -0.91 9.58
C ILE A 29 -6.28 -2.36 9.36
N THR A 30 -5.50 -3.33 9.83
CA THR A 30 -5.82 -4.76 9.65
C THR A 30 -7.11 -5.12 10.39
N GLY A 31 -7.33 -4.61 11.59
CA GLY A 31 -8.57 -4.84 12.35
C GLY A 31 -9.82 -4.30 11.64
N ILE A 32 -9.74 -3.14 11.00
CA ILE A 32 -10.85 -2.62 10.18
C ILE A 32 -11.10 -3.53 8.97
N ILE A 33 -10.04 -3.93 8.26
CA ILE A 33 -10.14 -4.78 7.08
C ILE A 33 -10.71 -6.17 7.43
N ASP A 34 -10.29 -6.77 8.53
CA ASP A 34 -10.77 -8.07 9.00
C ASP A 34 -12.27 -8.06 9.33
N ASN A 35 -12.77 -6.93 9.82
CA ASN A 35 -14.19 -6.74 10.11
C ASN A 35 -15.06 -6.44 8.86
N CYS A 36 -14.46 -6.20 7.68
CA CYS A 36 -15.23 -6.05 6.45
C CYS A 36 -15.76 -7.42 6.01
N ASP A 37 -17.05 -7.50 5.65
CA ASP A 37 -17.60 -8.71 5.01
C ASP A 37 -16.90 -8.96 3.67
N SER A 38 -16.40 -10.18 3.44
CA SER A 38 -15.71 -10.54 2.20
C SER A 38 -16.63 -10.53 0.98
N GLN A 39 -17.92 -10.76 1.17
CA GLN A 39 -18.92 -10.83 0.10
C GLN A 39 -19.64 -9.49 -0.13
N ALA A 40 -19.60 -8.58 0.85
CA ALA A 40 -20.25 -7.29 0.75
C ALA A 40 -19.33 -6.20 0.17
N GLU A 41 -19.92 -5.21 -0.45
CA GLU A 41 -19.23 -4.00 -0.85
C GLU A 41 -18.76 -3.22 0.39
N VAL A 42 -17.49 -2.79 0.39
CA VAL A 42 -16.97 -1.98 1.51
C VAL A 42 -17.59 -0.57 1.45
N PRO A 43 -18.23 -0.10 2.53
CA PRO A 43 -18.77 1.25 2.57
C PRO A 43 -17.70 2.33 2.30
N ASP A 44 -18.07 3.41 1.61
CA ASP A 44 -17.16 4.52 1.30
C ASP A 44 -16.46 5.08 2.53
N ALA A 45 -17.18 5.27 3.63
CA ALA A 45 -16.59 5.76 4.88
C ALA A 45 -15.48 4.85 5.42
N ILE A 46 -15.59 3.54 5.24
CA ILE A 46 -14.54 2.58 5.63
C ILE A 46 -13.37 2.65 4.66
N LEU A 47 -13.63 2.68 3.35
CA LEU A 47 -12.59 2.83 2.33
C LEU A 47 -11.77 4.09 2.54
N GLU A 48 -12.45 5.22 2.77
CA GLU A 48 -11.82 6.52 3.01
C GLU A 48 -10.98 6.50 4.29
N ARG A 49 -11.52 5.96 5.39
CA ARG A 49 -10.79 5.81 6.65
C ARG A 49 -9.53 4.99 6.46
N VAL A 50 -9.64 3.80 5.88
CA VAL A 50 -8.49 2.90 5.66
C VAL A 50 -7.46 3.57 4.74
N PHE A 51 -7.92 4.27 3.68
CA PHE A 51 -7.03 5.04 2.82
C PHE A 51 -6.18 6.04 3.62
N HIS A 52 -6.81 6.87 4.45
CA HIS A 52 -6.11 7.86 5.28
C HIS A 52 -5.14 7.22 6.28
N LEU A 53 -5.54 6.14 6.95
CA LEU A 53 -4.68 5.41 7.88
C LEU A 53 -3.43 4.86 7.19
N ILE A 54 -3.56 4.27 6.00
CA ILE A 54 -2.43 3.78 5.21
C ILE A 54 -1.52 4.93 4.78
N GLN A 55 -2.08 6.09 4.38
CA GLN A 55 -1.29 7.28 4.06
C GLN A 55 -0.48 7.77 5.27
N ILE A 56 -1.05 7.76 6.47
CA ILE A 56 -0.38 8.14 7.71
C ILE A 56 0.70 7.10 8.05
N TRP A 57 0.38 5.82 7.95
CA TRP A 57 1.32 4.71 8.16
C TRP A 57 2.49 4.78 7.18
N GLY A 58 2.23 5.09 5.93
CA GLY A 58 3.24 5.25 4.89
C GLY A 58 4.24 6.39 5.11
N GLY A 59 3.96 7.28 6.05
CA GLY A 59 4.89 8.32 6.48
C GLY A 59 5.05 9.48 5.52
N VAL A 60 6.29 10.03 5.46
CA VAL A 60 6.59 11.29 4.74
C VAL A 60 6.24 11.23 3.26
N SER A 61 6.44 10.08 2.61
CA SER A 61 6.17 9.93 1.18
C SER A 61 4.68 9.99 0.85
N GLY A 62 3.78 9.56 1.77
CA GLY A 62 2.33 9.57 1.58
C GLY A 62 1.68 10.93 1.57
N ARG A 63 2.35 11.90 2.12
CA ARG A 63 1.81 13.27 2.12
C ARG A 63 1.77 13.93 0.74
N GLY A 64 2.34 13.30 -0.29
CA GLY A 64 2.37 13.85 -1.64
C GLY A 64 0.99 14.20 -2.17
N ILE A 65 -0.01 13.36 -1.91
CA ILE A 65 -1.40 13.61 -2.30
C ILE A 65 -2.01 14.78 -1.51
N TYR A 66 -1.69 14.92 -0.23
CA TYR A 66 -2.23 15.98 0.63
C TYR A 66 -1.55 17.35 0.45
N VAL A 67 -0.33 17.36 -0.10
CA VAL A 67 0.44 18.61 -0.27
C VAL A 67 0.12 19.29 -1.60
N ARG A 68 -0.17 18.49 -2.63
CA ARG A 68 -0.28 19.00 -4.00
C ARG A 68 -1.66 19.52 -4.37
N GLN A 69 -2.70 19.00 -3.72
CA GLN A 69 -4.08 19.39 -3.98
C GLN A 69 -5.00 18.99 -2.81
N PRO A 70 -6.17 19.65 -2.64
CA PRO A 70 -7.20 19.17 -1.74
C PRO A 70 -7.59 17.73 -2.09
N PHE A 71 -7.85 16.92 -1.07
CA PHE A 71 -8.30 15.56 -1.25
C PHE A 71 -9.83 15.55 -1.34
N GLU A 72 -10.37 15.08 -2.46
CA GLU A 72 -11.82 14.96 -2.68
C GLU A 72 -12.19 13.50 -2.90
N TRP A 73 -12.84 12.91 -1.89
CA TRP A 73 -13.22 11.50 -1.93
C TRP A 73 -14.18 11.17 -3.08
N THR A 74 -15.12 12.06 -3.39
CA THR A 74 -16.13 11.84 -4.44
C THR A 74 -15.52 11.52 -5.81
N ALA A 75 -14.39 12.15 -6.16
CA ALA A 75 -13.69 11.87 -7.41
C ALA A 75 -12.73 10.67 -7.28
N PHE A 76 -12.09 10.52 -6.12
CA PHE A 76 -11.06 9.52 -5.87
C PHE A 76 -11.65 8.15 -5.51
N GLY A 77 -12.69 8.09 -4.69
CA GLY A 77 -13.26 6.88 -4.13
C GLY A 77 -13.62 5.81 -5.16
N PRO A 78 -14.32 6.13 -6.27
CA PRO A 78 -14.64 5.15 -7.30
C PRO A 78 -13.41 4.50 -7.94
N VAL A 79 -12.35 5.29 -8.20
CA VAL A 79 -11.09 4.80 -8.79
C VAL A 79 -10.37 3.89 -7.81
N TYR A 80 -10.36 4.26 -6.53
CA TYR A 80 -9.75 3.49 -5.46
C TYR A 80 -10.50 2.18 -5.18
N ARG A 81 -11.83 2.21 -5.16
CA ARG A 81 -12.69 1.04 -4.95
C ARG A 81 -12.40 -0.09 -5.94
N ASN A 82 -12.21 0.23 -7.21
CA ASN A 82 -11.89 -0.77 -8.24
C ASN A 82 -10.59 -1.53 -7.93
N LEU A 83 -9.55 -0.83 -7.49
CA LEU A 83 -8.30 -1.46 -7.04
C LEU A 83 -8.55 -2.38 -5.85
N ILE A 84 -9.26 -1.88 -4.83
CA ILE A 84 -9.48 -2.60 -3.57
C ILE A 84 -10.31 -3.86 -3.77
N ASN A 85 -11.35 -3.82 -4.62
CA ASN A 85 -12.16 -5.00 -4.92
C ASN A 85 -11.32 -6.14 -5.51
N ILE A 86 -10.33 -5.84 -6.36
CA ILE A 86 -9.42 -6.85 -6.88
C ILE A 86 -8.51 -7.39 -5.78
N CYS A 87 -7.91 -6.51 -4.96
CA CYS A 87 -7.02 -6.93 -3.88
C CYS A 87 -7.71 -7.85 -2.86
N ARG A 88 -8.96 -7.55 -2.49
CA ARG A 88 -9.74 -8.35 -1.54
C ARG A 88 -10.08 -9.77 -2.03
N ASN A 89 -10.06 -9.99 -3.34
CA ASN A 89 -10.38 -11.28 -3.94
C ASN A 89 -9.13 -12.16 -4.17
N VAL A 90 -7.94 -11.66 -3.88
CA VAL A 90 -6.71 -12.45 -3.98
C VAL A 90 -6.71 -13.53 -2.90
N GLY A 91 -6.88 -14.79 -3.30
CA GLY A 91 -6.87 -15.96 -2.40
C GLY A 91 -5.54 -16.70 -2.34
N VAL A 92 -4.65 -16.42 -3.29
CA VAL A 92 -3.29 -16.97 -3.37
C VAL A 92 -2.37 -15.99 -4.08
N VAL A 93 -1.11 -15.95 -3.68
CA VAL A 93 -0.09 -15.14 -4.39
C VAL A 93 0.67 -16.02 -5.38
N ASP A 94 0.20 -16.02 -6.61
CA ASP A 94 0.81 -16.69 -7.76
C ASP A 94 1.05 -15.70 -8.92
N ASP A 95 1.48 -16.20 -10.07
CA ASP A 95 1.74 -15.35 -11.23
C ASP A 95 0.46 -14.72 -11.80
N ASN A 96 -0.68 -15.40 -11.71
CA ASN A 96 -1.95 -14.90 -12.22
C ASN A 96 -2.48 -13.78 -11.34
N SER A 97 -2.59 -13.99 -10.04
CA SER A 97 -3.03 -12.97 -9.09
C SER A 97 -2.10 -11.74 -9.10
N CYS A 98 -0.78 -11.94 -9.21
CA CYS A 98 0.16 -10.84 -9.35
C CYS A 98 -0.09 -10.02 -10.63
N ARG A 99 -0.41 -10.65 -11.76
CA ARG A 99 -0.75 -9.95 -13.01
C ARG A 99 -2.09 -9.22 -12.92
N GLU A 100 -3.09 -9.81 -12.29
CA GLU A 100 -4.40 -9.17 -12.07
C GLU A 100 -4.24 -7.91 -11.21
N VAL A 101 -3.54 -8.01 -10.09
CA VAL A 101 -3.29 -6.85 -9.22
C VAL A 101 -2.41 -5.81 -9.92
N TYR A 102 -1.43 -6.23 -10.71
CA TYR A 102 -0.63 -5.31 -11.53
C TYR A 102 -1.49 -4.52 -12.52
N ALA A 103 -2.40 -5.19 -13.23
CA ALA A 103 -3.32 -4.54 -14.14
C ALA A 103 -4.25 -3.56 -13.41
N ALA A 104 -4.72 -3.94 -12.22
CA ALA A 104 -5.52 -3.06 -11.37
C ALA A 104 -4.75 -1.82 -10.91
N ILE A 105 -3.48 -1.97 -10.50
CA ILE A 105 -2.60 -0.85 -10.16
C ILE A 105 -2.41 0.09 -11.37
N LYS A 106 -2.16 -0.47 -12.55
CA LYS A 106 -2.03 0.32 -13.77
C LYS A 106 -3.30 1.13 -14.05
N THR A 107 -4.46 0.48 -14.02
CA THR A 107 -5.76 1.13 -14.21
C THR A 107 -6.00 2.21 -13.16
N PHE A 108 -5.67 1.94 -11.90
CA PHE A 108 -5.76 2.91 -10.81
C PHE A 108 -4.89 4.15 -11.05
N LEU A 109 -3.61 3.96 -11.42
CA LEU A 109 -2.70 5.06 -11.70
C LEU A 109 -3.12 5.88 -12.94
N ASP A 110 -3.68 5.23 -13.96
CA ASP A 110 -4.25 5.90 -15.13
C ASP A 110 -5.53 6.68 -14.77
N GLY A 111 -6.38 6.11 -13.91
CA GLY A 111 -7.54 6.79 -13.35
C GLY A 111 -7.18 8.03 -12.54
N LEU A 112 -6.12 7.96 -11.72
CA LEU A 112 -5.61 9.12 -10.99
C LEU A 112 -5.15 10.24 -11.93
N ARG A 113 -4.51 9.89 -13.03
CA ARG A 113 -4.11 10.88 -14.07
C ARG A 113 -5.33 11.53 -14.72
N ALA A 114 -6.36 10.75 -15.01
CA ALA A 114 -7.60 11.24 -15.62
C ALA A 114 -8.32 12.28 -14.74
N ILE A 115 -8.30 12.09 -13.41
CA ILE A 115 -8.85 13.05 -12.44
C ILE A 115 -7.81 14.05 -11.92
N SER A 116 -6.65 14.12 -12.58
CA SER A 116 -5.55 15.05 -12.25
C SER A 116 -4.96 14.91 -10.85
N TYR A 117 -5.12 13.75 -10.18
CA TYR A 117 -4.48 13.50 -8.89
C TYR A 117 -2.98 13.22 -9.03
N LYS A 118 -2.17 13.93 -8.24
CA LYS A 118 -0.70 13.81 -8.22
C LYS A 118 -0.21 13.42 -6.82
N GLY A 119 0.91 12.71 -6.76
CA GLY A 119 1.58 12.41 -5.50
C GLY A 119 1.34 11.00 -4.95
N LEU A 120 0.50 10.20 -5.62
CA LEU A 120 0.33 8.79 -5.32
C LEU A 120 0.94 7.97 -6.47
N GLY A 121 2.13 7.43 -6.24
CA GLY A 121 2.85 6.57 -7.19
C GLY A 121 2.82 5.10 -6.79
N VAL A 122 3.58 4.27 -7.51
CA VAL A 122 3.65 2.81 -7.32
C VAL A 122 3.96 2.44 -5.87
N ALA A 123 4.94 3.07 -5.23
CA ALA A 123 5.33 2.80 -3.86
C ALA A 123 4.18 2.94 -2.84
N PHE A 124 3.32 3.95 -3.04
CA PHE A 124 2.16 4.14 -2.17
C PHE A 124 1.02 3.22 -2.53
N THR A 125 0.78 3.01 -3.81
CA THR A 125 -0.25 2.09 -4.28
C THR A 125 0.02 0.66 -3.78
N THR A 126 1.27 0.20 -3.79
CA THR A 126 1.61 -1.13 -3.25
C THR A 126 1.41 -1.25 -1.74
N LYS A 127 1.46 -0.16 -0.96
CA LYS A 127 1.08 -0.18 0.46
C LYS A 127 -0.41 -0.46 0.64
N HIS A 128 -1.26 0.16 -0.18
CA HIS A 128 -2.69 -0.15 -0.17
C HIS A 128 -2.95 -1.60 -0.56
N VAL A 129 -2.33 -2.07 -1.63
CA VAL A 129 -2.41 -3.47 -2.06
C VAL A 129 -2.00 -4.41 -0.94
N HIS A 130 -0.88 -4.15 -0.26
CA HIS A 130 -0.38 -4.93 0.86
C HIS A 130 -1.44 -5.11 1.94
N PHE A 131 -1.99 -4.02 2.46
CA PHE A 131 -3.00 -4.09 3.50
C PHE A 131 -4.30 -4.75 3.05
N TRP A 132 -4.78 -4.47 1.84
CA TRP A 132 -6.04 -5.02 1.38
C TRP A 132 -5.96 -6.50 0.95
N THR A 133 -4.77 -7.06 0.77
CA THR A 133 -4.57 -8.51 0.61
C THR A 133 -4.48 -9.24 1.96
N HIS A 134 -4.37 -8.53 3.09
CA HIS A 134 -4.23 -9.08 4.43
C HIS A 134 -5.34 -10.07 4.80
N LYS A 135 -6.59 -9.71 4.55
CA LYS A 135 -7.76 -10.50 4.99
C LYS A 135 -7.70 -11.97 4.59
N ASN A 136 -7.31 -12.24 3.36
CA ASN A 136 -7.24 -13.60 2.83
C ASN A 136 -5.83 -14.21 2.97
N LEU A 137 -4.81 -13.39 3.15
CA LEU A 137 -3.41 -13.78 3.07
C LEU A 137 -2.56 -13.11 4.17
N PRO A 138 -2.88 -13.29 5.47
CA PRO A 138 -2.18 -12.55 6.53
C PRO A 138 -0.67 -12.82 6.58
N ASP A 139 -0.25 -14.04 6.23
CA ASP A 139 1.17 -14.42 6.18
C ASP A 139 1.82 -14.22 4.80
N ASN A 140 1.01 -13.97 3.78
CA ASN A 140 1.44 -13.85 2.38
C ASN A 140 0.88 -12.63 1.68
N MET A 141 0.73 -11.50 2.40
CA MET A 141 0.36 -10.22 1.79
C MET A 141 1.31 -9.88 0.63
N LEU A 142 0.78 -9.25 -0.42
CA LEU A 142 1.63 -8.80 -1.53
C LEU A 142 2.65 -7.78 -1.02
N PRO A 143 3.97 -8.01 -1.25
CA PRO A 143 5.01 -7.15 -0.72
C PRO A 143 4.95 -5.73 -1.25
N ILE A 144 5.27 -4.77 -0.37
CA ILE A 144 5.39 -3.35 -0.71
C ILE A 144 6.62 -3.14 -1.59
N TYR A 145 6.43 -2.49 -2.73
CA TYR A 145 7.51 -2.08 -3.61
C TYR A 145 7.76 -0.58 -3.49
N ASP A 146 8.66 -0.20 -2.60
CA ASP A 146 9.05 1.19 -2.37
C ASP A 146 10.50 1.47 -2.82
N SER A 147 10.98 2.69 -2.57
CA SER A 147 12.34 3.10 -2.93
C SER A 147 13.43 2.27 -2.25
N THR A 148 13.16 1.67 -1.08
CA THR A 148 14.12 0.81 -0.39
C THR A 148 14.33 -0.46 -1.19
N PHE A 149 13.25 -1.11 -1.60
CA PHE A 149 13.35 -2.33 -2.40
C PHE A 149 13.76 -2.06 -3.85
N ALA A 150 13.31 -0.95 -4.45
CA ALA A 150 13.75 -0.57 -5.80
C ALA A 150 15.27 -0.47 -5.87
N ARG A 151 15.87 0.21 -4.90
CA ARG A 151 17.33 0.42 -4.85
C ARG A 151 18.15 -0.86 -4.67
N TYR A 152 17.67 -1.80 -3.84
CA TYR A 152 18.46 -2.96 -3.43
C TYR A 152 18.15 -4.25 -4.19
N ILE A 153 16.98 -4.33 -4.83
CA ILE A 153 16.54 -5.56 -5.48
C ILE A 153 16.56 -5.43 -7.00
N THR A 154 16.23 -4.26 -7.53
CA THR A 154 16.14 -4.07 -8.99
C THR A 154 17.37 -3.40 -9.60
N GLU A 155 18.29 -2.88 -8.76
CA GLU A 155 19.50 -2.14 -9.17
C GLU A 155 19.25 -0.94 -10.11
N GLU A 156 18.00 -0.59 -10.39
CA GLU A 156 17.56 0.37 -11.41
C GLU A 156 17.14 1.74 -10.88
N GLY A 157 17.69 2.14 -9.74
CA GLY A 157 17.50 3.48 -9.23
C GLY A 157 16.64 3.59 -7.97
N ASP A 158 16.41 4.82 -7.55
CA ASP A 158 15.85 5.17 -6.24
C ASP A 158 14.31 5.14 -6.20
N TYR A 159 13.63 4.79 -7.29
CA TYR A 159 12.19 4.91 -7.40
C TYR A 159 11.52 3.60 -7.80
N ALA A 160 10.49 3.22 -7.06
CA ALA A 160 9.60 2.13 -7.45
C ALA A 160 8.82 2.49 -8.73
N THR A 161 9.00 1.70 -9.77
CA THR A 161 8.34 1.91 -11.08
C THR A 161 7.44 0.74 -11.42
N LEU A 162 6.37 1.02 -12.15
CA LEU A 162 5.39 -0.01 -12.53
C LEU A 162 6.02 -1.16 -13.36
N PRO A 163 6.90 -0.92 -14.35
CA PRO A 163 7.51 -2.00 -15.14
C PRO A 163 8.23 -3.06 -14.30
N HIS A 164 8.84 -2.70 -13.17
CA HIS A 164 9.62 -3.63 -12.34
C HIS A 164 8.80 -4.33 -11.26
N LEU A 165 7.55 -3.96 -11.06
CA LEU A 165 6.72 -4.47 -9.97
C LEU A 165 6.50 -5.99 -10.07
N LEU A 166 6.20 -6.51 -11.25
CA LEU A 166 6.01 -7.97 -11.43
C LEU A 166 7.30 -8.74 -11.20
N GLN A 167 8.44 -8.22 -11.67
CA GLN A 167 9.75 -8.81 -11.44
C GLN A 167 10.09 -8.85 -9.95
N PHE A 168 9.82 -7.75 -9.23
CA PHE A 168 9.98 -7.67 -7.78
C PHE A 168 9.13 -8.72 -7.06
N TRP A 169 7.84 -8.82 -7.34
CA TRP A 169 6.97 -9.80 -6.70
C TRP A 169 7.39 -11.25 -7.01
N SER A 170 7.78 -11.53 -8.25
CA SER A 170 8.31 -12.86 -8.63
C SER A 170 9.58 -13.21 -7.85
N ALA A 171 10.50 -12.27 -7.70
CA ALA A 171 11.74 -12.46 -6.93
C ALA A 171 11.45 -12.69 -5.44
N MET A 172 10.52 -11.93 -4.85
CA MET A 172 10.11 -12.09 -3.46
C MET A 172 9.45 -13.46 -3.20
N ARG A 173 8.57 -13.91 -4.08
CA ARG A 173 7.93 -15.22 -3.98
C ARG A 173 8.97 -16.35 -4.03
N ARG A 174 9.84 -16.35 -5.06
CA ARG A 174 10.89 -17.36 -5.18
C ARG A 174 11.80 -17.40 -3.94
N LYS A 175 12.13 -16.23 -3.39
CA LYS A 175 12.94 -16.16 -2.17
C LYS A 175 12.20 -16.71 -0.96
N ALA A 176 10.93 -16.41 -0.80
CA ALA A 176 10.09 -16.94 0.27
C ALA A 176 9.98 -18.48 0.21
N GLU A 177 9.79 -19.04 -0.99
CA GLU A 177 9.76 -20.49 -1.24
C GLU A 177 11.10 -21.15 -0.86
N ILE A 178 12.23 -20.57 -1.28
CA ILE A 178 13.57 -21.11 -0.95
C ILE A 178 13.81 -21.08 0.57
N GLU A 179 13.37 -20.04 1.26
CA GLU A 179 13.56 -19.89 2.70
C GLU A 179 12.49 -20.61 3.54
N GLY A 180 11.43 -21.14 2.92
CA GLY A 180 10.33 -21.80 3.61
C GLY A 180 9.54 -20.89 4.56
N ILE A 181 9.41 -19.59 4.22
CA ILE A 181 8.70 -18.60 5.05
C ILE A 181 7.66 -17.84 4.24
N GLY A 182 6.64 -17.29 4.92
CA GLY A 182 5.64 -16.44 4.27
C GLY A 182 6.22 -15.11 3.76
N LEU A 183 5.59 -14.55 2.73
CA LEU A 183 5.99 -13.30 2.08
C LEU A 183 6.05 -12.12 3.05
N THR A 184 5.05 -11.99 3.93
CA THR A 184 4.98 -10.94 4.96
C THR A 184 6.19 -11.00 5.90
N LYS A 185 6.58 -12.19 6.33
CA LYS A 185 7.75 -12.40 7.19
C LYS A 185 9.06 -12.09 6.45
N LEU A 186 9.17 -12.49 5.19
CA LEU A 186 10.33 -12.19 4.35
C LEU A 186 10.48 -10.69 4.17
N GLU A 187 9.41 -9.99 3.81
CA GLU A 187 9.41 -8.54 3.61
C GLU A 187 9.89 -7.80 4.86
N ARG A 188 9.33 -8.12 6.04
CA ARG A 188 9.75 -7.52 7.32
C ARG A 188 11.23 -7.73 7.61
N ARG A 189 11.76 -8.93 7.35
CA ARG A 189 13.20 -9.22 7.51
C ARG A 189 14.06 -8.37 6.59
N LEU A 190 13.70 -8.29 5.32
CA LEU A 190 14.45 -7.53 4.33
C LEU A 190 14.37 -6.02 4.59
N PHE A 191 13.22 -5.52 5.02
CA PHE A 191 13.02 -4.11 5.35
C PHE A 191 13.89 -3.65 6.53
N VAL A 192 14.18 -4.55 7.49
CA VAL A 192 15.10 -4.28 8.60
C VAL A 192 16.55 -4.40 8.18
N TYR A 193 16.85 -5.29 7.22
CA TYR A 193 18.22 -5.60 6.78
C TYR A 193 18.81 -4.50 5.88
N TYR A 194 18.11 -4.08 4.85
CA TYR A 194 18.63 -3.17 3.84
C TYR A 194 19.01 -1.76 4.36
N PRO A 195 18.27 -1.11 5.25
CA PRO A 195 18.69 0.18 5.80
C PRO A 195 20.00 0.13 6.59
N LYS A 196 20.36 -1.03 7.15
CA LYS A 196 21.60 -1.19 7.93
C LYS A 196 22.85 -1.23 7.06
N GLN A 197 22.74 -1.59 5.79
CA GLN A 197 23.88 -1.61 4.86
C GLN A 197 24.32 -0.22 4.39
N LYS A 198 23.46 0.80 4.52
CA LYS A 198 23.79 2.17 4.15
C LYS A 198 24.81 2.88 5.09
N LYS A 199 25.12 2.28 6.22
CA LYS A 199 26.05 2.84 7.22
C LYS A 199 27.49 2.34 7.10
N ARG A 200 27.80 1.61 6.05
CA ARG A 200 29.14 1.19 5.69
C ARG A 200 29.57 1.87 4.39
#